data_4b6a9f1a4662b061df65989c12b7810f
#
_entry.id   4b6a9f1a4662b061df65989c12b7810f
#
_cell.length_a   1.000
_cell.length_b   1.000
_cell.length_c   1.000
_cell.angle_alpha   90.00
_cell.angle_beta   90.00
_cell.angle_gamma   90.00
#
_symmetry.space_group_name_H-M   'P 1'
#
loop_
_entity.id
_entity.type
_entity.pdbx_description
1 polymer ?
#
loop_
_entity_poly.entity_id
_entity_poly.type
_entity_poly.pdbx_seq_one_letter_code
_entity_poly.pdbx_strand_id
1 'polypeptide(L)'
;MIIETVNQFRRFHSKFKSEDCIVIPISSDTNLHPKENTLSLLYISFLDGKDYMLPFNHSETINREFSTLTDCNTECNIYTFNKKELNHIIRWRNVIDVNLQYYMEHNEPLNIDDISTLTYSFFNNKFYNKNNLNSIIPIMKHLEYCRKLSNELKKYINLPVHKEYNENVIDNLTYLESSGLQTVNDTVYSE
;
A
#
# COMPACT_ATOMS: atom_id res chain seq x y z
N MET A 1 5.75 4.41 14.75
CA MET A 1 4.80 5.25 15.54
C MET A 1 3.42 5.15 14.92
N ILE A 2 2.35 4.94 15.70
CA ILE A 2 0.97 5.02 15.20
C ILE A 2 0.55 6.48 15.24
N ILE A 3 -0.07 6.97 14.17
CA ILE A 3 -0.59 8.34 14.07
C ILE A 3 -2.01 8.37 14.67
N GLU A 4 -2.17 9.06 15.77
CA GLU A 4 -3.42 9.14 16.52
C GLU A 4 -3.96 10.57 16.67
N THR A 5 -3.14 11.58 16.37
CA THR A 5 -3.51 12.97 16.53
C THR A 5 -3.24 13.78 15.27
N VAL A 6 -4.02 14.86 15.08
CA VAL A 6 -3.85 15.80 13.97
C VAL A 6 -2.43 16.41 13.94
N ASN A 7 -1.86 16.70 15.10
CA ASN A 7 -0.51 17.26 15.18
C ASN A 7 0.57 16.26 14.73
N GLN A 8 0.42 14.97 15.10
CA GLN A 8 1.30 13.91 14.60
C GLN A 8 1.16 13.76 13.09
N PHE A 9 -0.08 13.76 12.59
CA PHE A 9 -0.35 13.69 11.16
C PHE A 9 0.28 14.84 10.38
N ARG A 10 0.14 16.09 10.84
CA ARG A 10 0.74 17.25 10.16
C ARG A 10 2.26 17.17 10.06
N ARG A 11 2.93 16.72 11.14
CA ARG A 11 4.39 16.50 11.13
C ARG A 11 4.79 15.39 10.16
N PHE A 12 4.07 14.28 10.20
CA PHE A 12 4.26 13.20 9.25
C PHE A 12 4.03 13.67 7.81
N HIS A 13 2.93 14.36 7.52
CA HIS A 13 2.56 14.82 6.19
C HIS A 13 3.60 15.78 5.59
N SER A 14 4.13 16.69 6.40
CA SER A 14 5.25 17.55 5.97
C SER A 14 6.45 16.73 5.52
N LYS A 15 6.81 15.72 6.31
CA LYS A 15 7.92 14.81 5.98
C LYS A 15 7.63 13.97 4.73
N PHE A 16 6.41 13.46 4.59
CA PHE A 16 5.97 12.64 3.46
C PHE A 16 6.07 13.38 2.13
N LYS A 17 5.92 14.70 2.13
CA LYS A 17 6.08 15.53 0.93
C LYS A 17 7.52 15.78 0.50
N SER A 18 8.48 15.62 1.41
CA SER A 18 9.86 16.07 1.22
C SER A 18 10.90 14.97 1.22
N GLU A 19 10.53 13.74 1.60
CA GLU A 19 11.49 12.65 1.75
C GLU A 19 11.01 11.36 1.10
N ASP A 20 11.93 10.65 0.47
CA ASP A 20 11.69 9.33 -0.11
C ASP A 20 11.28 8.32 0.97
N CYS A 21 10.32 7.48 0.63
CA CYS A 21 9.80 6.50 1.59
C CYS A 21 9.34 5.21 0.93
N ILE A 22 9.23 4.18 1.74
CA ILE A 22 8.59 2.91 1.39
C ILE A 22 7.17 2.91 1.95
N VAL A 23 6.21 2.52 1.12
CA VAL A 23 4.80 2.47 1.48
C VAL A 23 4.28 1.05 1.30
N ILE A 24 3.60 0.54 2.32
CA ILE A 24 2.95 -0.77 2.32
C ILE A 24 1.49 -0.56 2.70
N PRO A 25 0.56 -0.70 1.75
CA PRO A 25 -0.86 -0.64 2.04
C PRO A 25 -1.34 -1.96 2.64
N ILE A 26 -2.27 -1.88 3.58
CA ILE A 26 -2.98 -3.02 4.12
C ILE A 26 -4.46 -2.78 3.90
N SER A 27 -5.05 -3.56 3.01
CA SER A 27 -6.45 -3.43 2.62
C SER A 27 -7.38 -4.14 3.58
N SER A 28 -8.67 -3.82 3.51
CA SER A 28 -9.70 -4.38 4.39
C SER A 28 -9.99 -5.85 4.12
N ASP A 29 -9.93 -6.26 2.85
CA ASP A 29 -10.12 -7.65 2.42
C ASP A 29 -9.43 -7.88 1.07
N THR A 30 -8.55 -8.88 1.01
CA THR A 30 -7.82 -9.23 -0.20
C THR A 30 -8.64 -10.05 -1.19
N ASN A 31 -9.79 -10.58 -0.78
CA ASN A 31 -10.69 -11.36 -1.63
C ASN A 31 -11.75 -10.52 -2.33
N LEU A 32 -11.91 -9.26 -1.95
CA LEU A 32 -12.86 -8.37 -2.60
C LEU A 32 -12.34 -7.90 -3.97
N HIS A 33 -13.28 -7.60 -4.85
CA HIS A 33 -12.94 -6.91 -6.08
C HIS A 33 -12.20 -5.60 -5.76
N PRO A 34 -11.17 -5.20 -6.52
CA PRO A 34 -10.38 -3.99 -6.23
C PRO A 34 -11.20 -2.73 -5.95
N LYS A 35 -12.36 -2.56 -6.60
CA LYS A 35 -13.27 -1.43 -6.36
C LYS A 35 -13.97 -1.45 -5.00
N GLU A 36 -14.11 -2.62 -4.40
CA GLU A 36 -14.79 -2.83 -3.12
C GLU A 36 -13.83 -2.83 -1.95
N ASN A 37 -12.55 -2.96 -2.26
CA ASN A 37 -11.51 -3.00 -1.24
C ASN A 37 -11.20 -1.59 -0.73
N THR A 38 -10.97 -1.48 0.56
CA THR A 38 -10.66 -0.22 1.22
C THR A 38 -9.36 -0.30 1.99
N LEU A 39 -8.67 0.83 2.09
CA LEU A 39 -7.48 0.93 2.91
C LEU A 39 -7.85 0.80 4.39
N SER A 40 -7.25 -0.15 5.06
CA SER A 40 -7.39 -0.34 6.51
C SER A 40 -6.24 0.30 7.29
N LEU A 41 -5.02 0.03 6.86
CA LEU A 41 -3.80 0.57 7.46
C LEU A 41 -2.85 0.99 6.33
N LEU A 42 -2.08 2.04 6.58
CA LEU A 42 -0.98 2.45 5.71
C LEU A 42 0.30 2.49 6.55
N TYR A 43 1.26 1.66 6.19
CA TYR A 43 2.59 1.71 6.77
C TYR A 43 3.53 2.49 5.88
N ILE A 44 4.29 3.41 6.47
CA ILE A 44 5.26 4.24 5.78
C ILE A 44 6.58 4.22 6.54
N SER A 45 7.64 3.84 5.85
CA SER A 45 9.01 3.81 6.37
C SER A 45 9.88 4.76 5.58
N PHE A 46 10.40 5.78 6.23
CA PHE A 46 11.37 6.68 5.61
C PHE A 46 12.77 6.06 5.58
N LEU A 47 13.62 6.54 4.68
CA LEU A 47 14.97 6.01 4.53
C LEU A 47 15.85 6.30 5.75
N ASP A 48 15.51 7.30 6.56
CA ASP A 48 16.16 7.62 7.84
C ASP A 48 15.80 6.64 8.98
N GLY A 49 14.96 5.64 8.70
CA GLY A 49 14.56 4.60 9.66
C GLY A 49 13.35 4.96 10.52
N LYS A 50 12.69 6.10 10.28
CA LYS A 50 11.45 6.45 10.99
C LYS A 50 10.24 5.81 10.32
N ASP A 51 9.47 5.09 11.12
CA ASP A 51 8.29 4.35 10.69
C ASP A 51 7.01 4.97 11.24
N TYR A 52 5.99 4.99 10.38
CA TYR A 52 4.65 5.46 10.72
C TYR A 52 3.60 4.44 10.30
N MET A 53 2.56 4.31 11.10
CA MET A 53 1.36 3.53 10.82
C MET A 53 0.15 4.43 10.91
N LEU A 54 -0.61 4.48 9.85
CA LEU A 54 -1.84 5.27 9.76
C LEU A 54 -3.02 4.30 9.65
N PRO A 55 -3.89 4.19 10.68
CA PRO A 55 -5.13 3.43 10.60
C PRO A 55 -6.20 4.26 9.88
N PHE A 56 -6.78 3.70 8.81
CA PHE A 56 -7.87 4.28 8.03
C PHE A 56 -9.19 3.59 8.36
N ASN A 57 -10.30 4.31 8.25
CA ASN A 57 -11.66 3.79 8.44
C ASN A 57 -11.90 3.06 9.77
N HIS A 58 -11.17 3.43 10.79
CA HIS A 58 -11.35 2.96 12.15
C HIS A 58 -12.09 4.02 12.99
N SER A 59 -12.76 3.58 14.06
CA SER A 59 -13.64 4.46 14.86
C SER A 59 -12.96 5.68 15.48
N GLU A 60 -11.66 5.61 15.75
CA GLU A 60 -10.87 6.67 16.37
C GLU A 60 -9.90 7.37 15.42
N THR A 61 -10.06 7.17 14.10
CA THR A 61 -9.15 7.79 13.14
C THR A 61 -9.53 9.23 12.82
N ILE A 62 -8.53 10.01 12.45
CA ILE A 62 -8.67 11.38 11.94
C ILE A 62 -8.90 11.35 10.42
N ASN A 63 -9.94 10.63 9.96
CA ASN A 63 -10.17 10.32 8.55
C ASN A 63 -10.18 11.57 7.64
N ARG A 64 -10.66 12.70 8.14
CA ARG A 64 -10.68 13.94 7.37
C ARG A 64 -9.28 14.42 7.01
N GLU A 65 -8.36 14.38 7.95
CA GLU A 65 -6.97 14.75 7.73
C GLU A 65 -6.26 13.70 6.88
N PHE A 66 -6.53 12.42 7.09
CA PHE A 66 -5.94 11.34 6.30
C PHE A 66 -6.36 11.39 4.83
N SER A 67 -7.56 11.87 4.52
CA SER A 67 -8.00 12.04 3.13
C SER A 67 -7.09 12.96 2.32
N THR A 68 -6.38 13.87 2.97
CA THR A 68 -5.42 14.77 2.28
C THR A 68 -4.21 14.03 1.72
N LEU A 69 -3.94 12.80 2.16
CA LEU A 69 -2.89 11.96 1.57
C LEU A 69 -3.27 11.43 0.19
N THR A 70 -4.56 11.19 -0.07
CA THR A 70 -5.02 10.63 -1.35
C THR A 70 -4.74 11.56 -2.53
N ASP A 71 -4.73 12.86 -2.27
CA ASP A 71 -4.49 13.91 -3.27
C ASP A 71 -3.07 14.50 -3.18
N CYS A 72 -2.20 13.85 -2.40
CA CYS A 72 -0.87 14.36 -2.16
C CYS A 72 0.03 14.14 -3.38
N ASN A 73 0.43 15.23 -4.03
CA ASN A 73 1.53 15.22 -4.98
C ASN A 73 2.84 15.39 -4.21
N THR A 74 3.66 14.36 -4.22
CA THR A 74 5.04 14.43 -3.73
C THR A 74 5.99 14.56 -4.90
N GLU A 75 7.09 15.30 -4.73
CA GLU A 75 8.21 15.30 -5.65
C GLU A 75 9.17 14.14 -5.36
N CYS A 76 9.01 13.52 -4.21
CA CYS A 76 9.83 12.41 -3.72
C CYS A 76 9.37 11.06 -4.27
N ASN A 77 10.27 10.11 -4.29
CA ASN A 77 9.97 8.75 -4.71
C ASN A 77 9.25 7.99 -3.60
N ILE A 78 8.20 7.29 -4.00
CA ILE A 78 7.44 6.38 -3.15
C ILE A 78 7.71 4.96 -3.64
N TYR A 79 8.39 4.17 -2.84
CA TYR A 79 8.68 2.78 -3.16
C TYR A 79 7.63 1.86 -2.56
N THR A 80 7.17 0.88 -3.33
CA THR A 80 6.22 -0.14 -2.85
C THR A 80 6.57 -1.50 -3.42
N PHE A 81 6.10 -2.56 -2.78
CA PHE A 81 6.28 -3.93 -3.27
C PHE A 81 5.40 -4.23 -4.48
N ASN A 82 4.17 -3.71 -4.50
CA ASN A 82 3.19 -3.91 -5.56
C ASN A 82 2.44 -2.61 -5.84
N LYS A 83 2.89 -1.88 -6.85
CA LYS A 83 2.27 -0.60 -7.25
C LYS A 83 0.83 -0.78 -7.73
N LYS A 84 0.54 -1.88 -8.42
CA LYS A 84 -0.81 -2.16 -8.91
C LYS A 84 -1.81 -2.25 -7.76
N GLU A 85 -1.47 -2.97 -6.69
CA GLU A 85 -2.32 -3.08 -5.50
C GLU A 85 -2.49 -1.72 -4.82
N LEU A 86 -1.42 -0.96 -4.69
CA LEU A 86 -1.49 0.39 -4.13
C LEU A 86 -2.40 1.30 -4.98
N ASN A 87 -2.29 1.24 -6.31
CA ASN A 87 -3.08 2.07 -7.23
C ASN A 87 -4.58 1.79 -7.20
N HIS A 88 -5.01 0.61 -6.79
CA HIS A 88 -6.44 0.32 -6.56
C HIS A 88 -7.01 1.10 -5.38
N ILE A 89 -6.16 1.49 -4.44
CA ILE A 89 -6.54 2.13 -3.19
C ILE A 89 -6.23 3.64 -3.23
N ILE A 90 -4.99 3.98 -3.60
CA ILE A 90 -4.49 5.35 -3.67
C ILE A 90 -3.62 5.51 -4.92
N ARG A 91 -3.87 6.55 -5.71
CA ARG A 91 -3.05 6.88 -6.87
C ARG A 91 -2.17 8.07 -6.58
N TRP A 92 -0.91 7.81 -6.37
CA TRP A 92 0.12 8.84 -6.23
C TRP A 92 1.00 8.90 -7.46
N ARG A 93 1.64 10.06 -7.65
CA ARG A 93 2.72 10.20 -8.61
C ARG A 93 4.03 9.66 -8.02
N ASN A 94 5.01 9.40 -8.87
CA ASN A 94 6.36 8.95 -8.49
C ASN A 94 6.38 7.67 -7.65
N VAL A 95 5.39 6.78 -7.83
CA VAL A 95 5.38 5.46 -7.21
C VAL A 95 6.20 4.50 -8.03
N ILE A 96 7.15 3.83 -7.38
CA ILE A 96 8.07 2.86 -7.97
C ILE A 96 7.76 1.48 -7.42
N ASP A 97 7.49 0.54 -8.32
CA ASP A 97 7.30 -0.87 -7.97
C ASP A 97 8.65 -1.57 -7.85
N VAL A 98 9.05 -1.89 -6.63
CA VAL A 98 10.35 -2.51 -6.36
C VAL A 98 10.42 -3.95 -6.89
N ASN A 99 9.31 -4.69 -6.84
CA ASN A 99 9.26 -6.05 -7.37
C ASN A 99 9.43 -6.07 -8.89
N LEU A 100 8.80 -5.11 -9.59
CA LEU A 100 9.00 -4.95 -11.03
C LEU A 100 10.45 -4.57 -11.38
N GLN A 101 11.05 -3.61 -10.65
CA GLN A 101 12.45 -3.25 -10.88
C GLN A 101 13.37 -4.45 -10.69
N TYR A 102 13.17 -5.21 -9.61
CA TYR A 102 13.93 -6.43 -9.37
C TYR A 102 13.76 -7.44 -10.51
N TYR A 103 12.53 -7.68 -10.95
CA TYR A 103 12.24 -8.58 -12.06
C TYR A 103 12.93 -8.17 -13.36
N MET A 104 12.94 -6.89 -13.69
CA MET A 104 13.58 -6.37 -14.90
C MET A 104 15.10 -6.54 -14.88
N GLU A 105 15.73 -6.48 -13.72
CA GLU A 105 17.19 -6.64 -13.57
C GLU A 105 17.63 -8.11 -13.46
N HIS A 106 16.82 -8.99 -12.84
CA HIS A 106 17.22 -10.36 -12.51
C HIS A 106 16.47 -11.42 -13.29
N ASN A 107 15.41 -11.03 -14.02
CA ASN A 107 14.50 -11.92 -14.77
C ASN A 107 13.81 -12.97 -13.88
N GLU A 108 13.62 -12.67 -12.62
CA GLU A 108 12.91 -13.47 -11.64
C GLU A 108 12.16 -12.57 -10.65
N PRO A 109 11.01 -12.98 -10.12
CA PRO A 109 10.28 -12.19 -9.15
C PRO A 109 11.07 -12.08 -7.84
N LEU A 110 10.96 -10.93 -7.18
CA LEU A 110 11.50 -10.75 -5.83
C LEU A 110 10.77 -11.67 -4.86
N ASN A 111 11.46 -12.72 -4.44
CA ASN A 111 10.91 -13.65 -3.46
C ASN A 111 11.21 -13.15 -2.05
N ILE A 112 10.18 -12.72 -1.35
CA ILE A 112 10.27 -12.35 0.05
C ILE A 112 9.50 -13.40 0.82
N ASP A 113 10.23 -14.23 1.56
CA ASP A 113 9.66 -15.28 2.38
C ASP A 113 8.57 -14.71 3.32
N ASP A 114 7.45 -15.41 3.44
CA ASP A 114 6.32 -15.15 4.34
C ASP A 114 5.37 -13.96 4.03
N ILE A 115 5.47 -13.30 2.89
CA ILE A 115 4.53 -12.21 2.57
C ILE A 115 3.09 -12.69 2.42
N SER A 116 2.87 -13.86 1.82
CA SER A 116 1.53 -14.34 1.48
C SER A 116 0.73 -14.88 2.67
N THR A 117 1.39 -15.38 3.69
CA THR A 117 0.73 -16.04 4.83
C THR A 117 0.25 -15.08 5.91
N LEU A 118 0.86 -13.92 6.04
CA LEU A 118 0.54 -12.96 7.09
C LEU A 118 -0.63 -12.03 6.73
N THR A 119 -0.86 -11.79 5.46
CA THR A 119 -1.93 -10.90 4.99
C THR A 119 -3.34 -11.45 5.27
N TYR A 120 -3.52 -12.75 5.22
CA TYR A 120 -4.86 -13.35 5.33
C TYR A 120 -5.43 -13.49 6.74
N SER A 121 -4.60 -13.54 7.77
CA SER A 121 -5.07 -13.91 9.12
C SER A 121 -5.48 -12.73 9.99
N PHE A 122 -5.31 -11.47 9.57
CA PHE A 122 -5.41 -10.31 10.46
C PHE A 122 -6.58 -9.36 10.19
N PHE A 123 -7.34 -9.54 9.11
CA PHE A 123 -8.35 -8.58 8.67
C PHE A 123 -9.68 -8.61 9.43
N ASN A 124 -9.90 -9.55 10.32
CA ASN A 124 -11.16 -9.66 11.05
C ASN A 124 -11.39 -8.60 12.15
N ASN A 125 -10.39 -7.78 12.47
CA ASN A 125 -10.57 -6.67 13.42
C ASN A 125 -10.88 -5.37 12.68
N LYS A 126 -12.15 -5.12 12.51
CA LYS A 126 -12.68 -3.99 11.74
C LYS A 126 -12.43 -2.60 12.34
N PHE A 127 -12.00 -2.51 13.62
CA PHE A 127 -11.91 -1.22 14.30
C PHE A 127 -10.68 -1.15 15.19
N TYR A 128 -9.81 -0.18 14.90
CA TYR A 128 -8.76 0.24 15.81
C TYR A 128 -9.36 1.05 16.97
N ASN A 129 -9.02 0.68 18.19
CA ASN A 129 -9.31 1.45 19.39
C ASN A 129 -8.14 1.32 20.35
N LYS A 130 -7.47 2.43 20.67
CA LYS A 130 -6.27 2.45 21.52
C LYS A 130 -6.48 1.92 22.94
N ASN A 131 -7.73 1.92 23.40
CA ASN A 131 -8.11 1.41 24.74
C ASN A 131 -8.52 -0.07 24.70
N ASN A 132 -8.57 -0.69 23.52
CA ASN A 132 -8.97 -2.09 23.35
C ASN A 132 -7.78 -2.94 22.89
N LEU A 133 -7.25 -3.75 23.80
CA LEU A 133 -6.12 -4.62 23.54
C LEU A 133 -6.33 -5.56 22.34
N ASN A 134 -7.56 -6.06 22.15
CA ASN A 134 -7.91 -6.96 21.05
C ASN A 134 -7.82 -6.27 19.67
N SER A 135 -7.87 -4.94 19.61
CA SER A 135 -7.67 -4.17 18.37
C SER A 135 -6.22 -3.74 18.15
N ILE A 136 -5.45 -3.63 19.23
CA ILE A 136 -4.04 -3.22 19.18
C ILE A 136 -3.12 -4.37 18.72
N ILE A 137 -3.37 -5.58 19.21
CA ILE A 137 -2.51 -6.74 18.90
C ILE A 137 -2.38 -6.98 17.38
N PRO A 138 -3.46 -7.00 16.58
CA PRO A 138 -3.33 -7.12 15.13
C PRO A 138 -2.50 -6.02 14.49
N ILE A 139 -2.68 -4.77 14.93
CA ILE A 139 -1.89 -3.64 14.41
C ILE A 139 -0.41 -3.80 14.71
N MET A 140 -0.05 -4.26 15.91
CA MET A 140 1.34 -4.52 16.26
C MET A 140 1.97 -5.64 15.42
N LYS A 141 1.21 -6.69 15.11
CA LYS A 141 1.66 -7.76 14.21
C LYS A 141 1.85 -7.24 12.77
N HIS A 142 0.93 -6.44 12.26
CA HIS A 142 1.11 -5.79 10.96
C HIS A 142 2.33 -4.88 10.93
N LEU A 143 2.56 -4.13 12.01
CA LEU A 143 3.73 -3.26 12.12
C LEU A 143 5.03 -4.05 12.03
N GLU A 144 5.12 -5.19 12.73
CA GLU A 144 6.30 -6.06 12.68
C GLU A 144 6.54 -6.61 11.26
N TYR A 145 5.48 -7.10 10.63
CA TYR A 145 5.52 -7.58 9.25
C TYR A 145 5.95 -6.49 8.28
N CYS A 146 5.32 -5.31 8.33
CA CYS A 146 5.65 -4.18 7.47
C CYS A 146 7.11 -3.71 7.65
N ARG A 147 7.64 -3.77 8.88
CA ARG A 147 9.05 -3.47 9.13
C ARG A 147 9.99 -4.47 8.45
N LYS A 148 9.68 -5.77 8.54
CA LYS A 148 10.46 -6.80 7.85
C LYS A 148 10.44 -6.56 6.35
N LEU A 149 9.25 -6.40 5.77
CA LEU A 149 9.09 -6.14 4.33
C LEU A 149 9.81 -4.85 3.91
N SER A 150 9.65 -3.76 4.62
CA SER A 150 10.30 -2.50 4.26
C SER A 150 11.83 -2.59 4.33
N ASN A 151 12.37 -3.34 5.29
CA ASN A 151 13.82 -3.57 5.38
C ASN A 151 14.34 -4.41 4.22
N GLU A 152 13.56 -5.39 3.75
CA GLU A 152 13.91 -6.13 2.53
C GLU A 152 13.86 -5.21 1.31
N LEU A 153 12.79 -4.43 1.13
CA LEU A 153 12.66 -3.51 -0.01
C LEU A 153 13.78 -2.47 -0.05
N LYS A 154 14.27 -1.99 1.09
CA LYS A 154 15.40 -1.04 1.16
C LYS A 154 16.66 -1.53 0.47
N LYS A 155 16.85 -2.82 0.34
CA LYS A 155 18.02 -3.39 -0.36
C LYS A 155 17.98 -3.13 -1.86
N TYR A 156 16.81 -2.88 -2.42
CA TYR A 156 16.56 -2.84 -3.87
C TYR A 156 16.10 -1.47 -4.39
N ILE A 157 15.98 -0.45 -3.54
CA ILE A 157 15.53 0.89 -3.96
C ILE A 157 16.49 1.60 -4.93
N ASN A 158 17.76 1.17 -5.01
CA ASN A 158 18.76 1.73 -5.90
C ASN A 158 18.81 1.04 -7.27
N LEU A 159 17.92 0.06 -7.53
CA LEU A 159 17.82 -0.56 -8.84
C LEU A 159 17.35 0.46 -9.88
N PRO A 160 17.75 0.29 -11.16
CA PRO A 160 17.30 1.17 -12.24
C PRO A 160 15.78 1.22 -12.34
N VAL A 161 15.21 2.40 -12.49
CA VAL A 161 13.77 2.59 -12.66
C VAL A 161 13.41 2.51 -14.13
N HIS A 162 12.72 1.45 -14.51
CA HIS A 162 12.17 1.25 -15.85
C HIS A 162 10.83 2.02 -15.97
N LYS A 163 10.89 3.32 -16.24
CA LYS A 163 9.74 4.23 -16.21
C LYS A 163 8.59 3.78 -17.07
N GLU A 164 8.85 3.34 -18.30
CA GLU A 164 7.81 2.92 -19.23
C GLU A 164 6.94 1.78 -18.65
N TYR A 165 7.57 0.77 -18.08
CA TYR A 165 6.84 -0.34 -17.46
C TYR A 165 6.16 0.09 -16.16
N ASN A 166 6.85 0.88 -15.36
CA ASN A 166 6.33 1.31 -14.07
C ASN A 166 5.14 2.29 -14.19
N GLU A 167 5.12 3.16 -15.21
CA GLU A 167 4.07 4.16 -15.41
C GLU A 167 2.98 3.66 -16.35
N ASN A 168 3.35 3.07 -17.50
CA ASN A 168 2.37 2.73 -18.53
C ASN A 168 1.77 1.33 -18.32
N VAL A 169 2.61 0.30 -18.11
CA VAL A 169 2.11 -1.07 -18.02
C VAL A 169 1.31 -1.29 -16.74
N ILE A 170 1.84 -0.89 -15.60
CA ILE A 170 1.16 -1.08 -14.30
C ILE A 170 -0.13 -0.27 -14.23
N ASP A 171 -0.11 0.99 -14.67
CA ASP A 171 -1.28 1.86 -14.62
C ASP A 171 -2.39 1.35 -15.55
N ASN A 172 -2.04 0.83 -16.74
CA ASN A 172 -3.00 0.20 -17.65
C ASN A 172 -3.57 -1.10 -17.09
N LEU A 173 -2.75 -1.96 -16.46
CA LEU A 173 -3.22 -3.18 -15.79
C LEU A 173 -4.17 -2.84 -14.64
N THR A 174 -3.86 -1.83 -13.84
CA THR A 174 -4.74 -1.34 -12.77
C THR A 174 -6.07 -0.87 -13.32
N TYR A 175 -6.05 -0.14 -14.44
CA TYR A 175 -7.27 0.32 -15.10
C TYR A 175 -8.12 -0.86 -15.61
N LEU A 176 -7.51 -1.82 -16.30
CA LEU A 176 -8.21 -3.00 -16.81
C LEU A 176 -8.85 -3.83 -15.69
N GLU A 177 -8.15 -4.09 -14.61
CA GLU A 177 -8.67 -4.81 -13.45
C GLU A 177 -9.83 -4.03 -12.79
N SER A 178 -9.71 -2.72 -12.64
CA SER A 178 -10.76 -1.91 -12.02
C SER A 178 -11.98 -1.73 -12.92
N SER A 179 -11.82 -1.78 -14.24
CA SER A 179 -12.92 -1.66 -15.20
C SER A 179 -13.69 -2.97 -15.39
N GLY A 180 -13.07 -4.10 -15.06
CA GLY A 180 -13.56 -5.44 -15.37
C GLY A 180 -13.43 -5.74 -16.87
N LEU A 181 -13.40 -7.00 -17.22
CA LEU A 181 -13.66 -7.43 -18.59
C LEU A 181 -15.18 -7.33 -18.80
N GLN A 182 -15.63 -6.45 -19.66
CA GLN A 182 -17.00 -6.56 -20.17
C GLN A 182 -17.07 -7.86 -20.95
N THR A 183 -17.62 -8.89 -20.33
CA THR A 183 -18.09 -10.05 -21.09
C THR A 183 -19.20 -9.54 -21.96
N VAL A 184 -18.98 -9.54 -23.27
CA VAL A 184 -20.02 -9.31 -24.26
C VAL A 184 -21.06 -10.39 -24.03
N ASN A 185 -22.21 -9.97 -23.54
CA ASN A 185 -23.28 -10.81 -23.06
C ASN A 185 -23.82 -11.80 -24.08
N ASP A 186 -24.25 -12.92 -23.55
CA ASP A 186 -25.50 -13.68 -23.78
C ASP A 186 -25.82 -14.20 -25.18
N THR A 187 -25.08 -13.84 -26.20
CA THR A 187 -25.29 -14.43 -27.54
C THR A 187 -24.42 -15.65 -27.83
N VAL A 188 -23.53 -16.03 -26.95
CA VAL A 188 -22.60 -17.16 -27.19
C VAL A 188 -23.12 -18.49 -26.62
N TYR A 189 -24.19 -18.50 -25.85
CA TYR A 189 -24.73 -19.71 -25.21
C TYR A 189 -26.11 -20.13 -25.69
N SER A 190 -26.56 -19.64 -26.83
CA SER A 190 -27.82 -20.05 -27.46
C SER A 190 -27.64 -20.74 -28.82
N GLU A 191 -26.71 -21.68 -28.89
CA GLU A 191 -26.70 -22.73 -29.92
C GLU A 191 -26.49 -24.09 -29.29
#